data_61aee54aeec686f7a2d07fc0d94eef7f
#
_entry.id   61aee54aeec686f7a2d07fc0d94eef7f
#
_cell.length_a   1.000
_cell.length_b   1.000
_cell.length_c   1.000
_cell.angle_alpha   90.00
_cell.angle_beta   90.00
_cell.angle_gamma   90.00
#
_symmetry.space_group_name_H-M   'P 1'
#
loop_
_entity.id
_entity.type
_entity.pdbx_description
1 polymer ?
#
loop_
_entity_poly.entity_id
_entity_poly.type
_entity_poly.pdbx_seq_one_letter_code
_entity_poly.pdbx_strand_id
1 'polypeptide(L)'
;MKVSVGDFEVNCEVEGVEDGPWITFSHALGNNLSLWDDQVELLKDRFRILRYDHRGHGGSDAPPGPYSFDDLMQDAIALLDHFGIEKTHWVGLSIGGMLGY
;
A
#
# COMPACT_ATOMS: atom_id res chain seq x y z
N MET A 1 5.46 9.75 -1.71
CA MET A 1 5.42 10.44 -0.40
C MET A 1 5.70 9.46 0.73
N LYS A 2 6.08 9.93 1.87
CA LYS A 2 6.32 9.06 3.03
C LYS A 2 5.35 9.40 4.15
N VAL A 3 4.79 8.35 4.74
CA VAL A 3 3.79 8.47 5.82
C VAL A 3 4.30 7.70 7.04
N SER A 4 4.22 8.34 8.21
CA SER A 4 4.60 7.68 9.46
C SER A 4 3.56 6.65 9.87
N VAL A 5 4.02 5.43 10.13
CA VAL A 5 3.19 4.35 10.65
C VAL A 5 3.84 3.78 11.91
N GLY A 6 3.56 4.41 13.04
CA GLY A 6 4.27 4.08 14.27
C GLY A 6 5.68 4.66 14.28
N ASP A 7 6.70 3.81 14.38
CA ASP A 7 8.08 4.24 14.57
C ASP A 7 8.90 4.40 13.28
N PHE A 8 8.27 4.22 12.11
CA PHE A 8 8.97 4.31 10.84
C PHE A 8 8.07 4.89 9.75
N GLU A 9 8.66 5.16 8.58
CA GLU A 9 7.94 5.74 7.45
C GLU A 9 7.75 4.75 6.33
N VAL A 10 6.55 4.77 5.72
CA VAL A 10 6.19 3.95 4.56
C VAL A 10 6.10 4.85 3.34
N ASN A 11 6.77 4.45 2.26
CA ASN A 11 6.65 5.13 0.98
C ASN A 11 5.35 4.71 0.29
N CYS A 12 4.57 5.69 -0.13
CA CYS A 12 3.30 5.43 -0.81
C CYS A 12 2.98 6.52 -1.83
N GLU A 13 2.03 6.22 -2.71
CA GLU A 13 1.51 7.15 -3.69
C GLU A 13 -0.01 7.12 -3.69
N VAL A 14 -0.63 8.29 -3.72
CA VAL A 14 -2.08 8.44 -3.89
C VAL A 14 -2.30 9.10 -5.24
N GLU A 15 -3.09 8.45 -6.10
CA GLU A 15 -3.29 8.86 -7.47
C GLU A 15 -4.75 8.69 -7.86
N GLY A 16 -5.11 9.21 -9.04
CA GLY A 16 -6.43 8.98 -9.61
C GLY A 16 -7.45 10.05 -9.27
N VAL A 17 -8.72 9.69 -9.44
CA VAL A 17 -9.85 10.60 -9.31
C VAL A 17 -10.17 10.85 -7.84
N GLU A 18 -10.20 12.11 -7.43
CA GLU A 18 -10.39 12.48 -6.02
C GLU A 18 -11.69 11.93 -5.42
N ASP A 19 -12.77 11.88 -6.20
CA ASP A 19 -14.07 11.40 -5.74
C ASP A 19 -14.33 9.93 -6.07
N GLY A 20 -13.36 9.23 -6.65
CA GLY A 20 -13.53 7.84 -7.05
C GLY A 20 -13.50 6.88 -5.87
N PRO A 21 -14.03 5.67 -6.06
CA PRO A 21 -13.84 4.62 -5.06
C PRO A 21 -12.37 4.27 -4.93
N TRP A 22 -11.96 3.87 -3.72
CA TRP A 22 -10.57 3.53 -3.45
C TRP A 22 -10.21 2.13 -3.95
N ILE A 23 -9.01 2.02 -4.52
CA ILE A 23 -8.33 0.74 -4.76
C ILE A 23 -6.98 0.84 -4.07
N THR A 24 -6.65 -0.16 -3.26
CA THR A 24 -5.35 -0.28 -2.61
C THR A 24 -4.57 -1.43 -3.24
N PHE A 25 -3.35 -1.14 -3.71
CA PHE A 25 -2.46 -2.13 -4.30
C PHE A 25 -1.35 -2.51 -3.33
N SER A 26 -1.19 -3.81 -3.11
CA SER A 26 -0.18 -4.37 -2.21
C SER A 26 0.72 -5.32 -2.98
N HIS A 27 2.02 -5.01 -3.05
CA HIS A 27 2.97 -5.74 -3.90
C HIS A 27 3.44 -7.07 -3.28
N ALA A 28 4.08 -7.89 -4.10
CA ALA A 28 4.68 -9.15 -3.68
C ALA A 28 5.99 -8.91 -2.90
N LEU A 29 6.40 -9.90 -2.13
CA LEU A 29 7.69 -9.89 -1.44
C LEU A 29 8.81 -9.70 -2.46
N GLY A 30 9.75 -8.79 -2.17
CA GLY A 30 10.86 -8.48 -3.07
C GLY A 30 10.53 -7.50 -4.18
N ASN A 31 9.30 -7.01 -4.23
CA ASN A 31 8.86 -5.99 -5.19
C ASN A 31 8.73 -4.61 -4.53
N ASN A 32 8.06 -3.70 -5.19
CA ASN A 32 7.74 -2.38 -4.66
C ASN A 32 6.49 -1.82 -5.36
N LEU A 33 6.10 -0.60 -5.02
CA LEU A 33 4.85 -0.01 -5.54
C LEU A 33 4.84 0.15 -7.07
N SER A 34 6.00 0.23 -7.72
CA SER A 34 6.07 0.38 -9.18
C SER A 34 5.59 -0.87 -9.93
N LEU A 35 5.45 -2.01 -9.25
CA LEU A 35 4.84 -3.21 -9.82
C LEU A 35 3.47 -2.88 -10.44
N TRP A 36 2.78 -1.88 -9.93
CA TRP A 36 1.41 -1.53 -10.31
C TRP A 36 1.30 -0.37 -11.31
N ASP A 37 2.42 0.09 -11.89
CA ASP A 37 2.42 1.26 -12.79
C ASP A 37 1.40 1.13 -13.93
N ASP A 38 1.35 -0.03 -14.58
CA ASP A 38 0.45 -0.25 -15.72
C ASP A 38 -1.02 -0.26 -15.28
N GLN A 39 -1.31 -0.88 -14.14
CA GLN A 39 -2.67 -0.95 -13.61
C GLN A 39 -3.15 0.43 -13.20
N VAL A 40 -2.29 1.24 -12.60
CA VAL A 40 -2.62 2.60 -12.21
C VAL A 40 -2.98 3.44 -13.44
N GLU A 41 -2.21 3.33 -14.53
CA GLU A 41 -2.51 4.06 -15.76
C GLU A 41 -3.89 3.71 -16.32
N LEU A 42 -4.30 2.44 -16.21
CA LEU A 42 -5.60 2.00 -16.71
C LEU A 42 -6.77 2.43 -15.82
N LEU A 43 -6.55 2.62 -14.53
CA LEU A 43 -7.62 2.78 -13.56
C LEU A 43 -7.75 4.17 -12.96
N LYS A 44 -6.74 5.01 -13.09
CA LYS A 44 -6.70 6.33 -12.43
C LYS A 44 -7.80 7.29 -12.84
N ASP A 45 -8.45 7.06 -13.98
CA ASP A 45 -9.54 7.91 -14.46
C ASP A 45 -10.88 7.61 -13.77
N ARG A 46 -10.99 6.49 -13.06
CA ARG A 46 -12.23 6.03 -12.43
C ARG A 46 -12.11 5.80 -10.94
N PHE A 47 -10.90 5.58 -10.46
CA PHE A 47 -10.65 5.18 -9.07
C PHE A 47 -9.64 6.10 -8.42
N ARG A 48 -9.74 6.23 -7.11
CA ARG A 48 -8.69 6.81 -6.31
C ARG A 48 -7.82 5.68 -5.82
N ILE A 49 -6.50 5.81 -6.00
CA ILE A 49 -5.58 4.68 -5.88
C ILE A 49 -4.56 4.95 -4.79
N LEU A 50 -4.42 4.01 -3.84
CA LEU A 50 -3.33 3.98 -2.89
C LEU A 50 -2.45 2.79 -3.25
N ARG A 51 -1.16 3.03 -3.45
CA ARG A 51 -0.16 1.96 -3.54
C ARG A 51 1.00 2.30 -2.63
N TYR A 52 1.60 1.29 -2.05
CA TYR A 52 2.63 1.48 -1.04
C TYR A 52 3.71 0.41 -1.11
N ASP A 53 4.88 0.74 -0.55
CA ASP A 53 5.97 -0.21 -0.38
C ASP A 53 5.87 -0.84 1.01
N HIS A 54 5.97 -2.18 1.09
CA HIS A 54 6.06 -2.86 2.38
C HIS A 54 7.29 -2.40 3.15
N ARG A 55 7.27 -2.57 4.47
CA ARG A 55 8.47 -2.28 5.28
C ARG A 55 9.65 -3.07 4.73
N GLY A 56 10.82 -2.46 4.69
CA GLY A 56 12.03 -3.08 4.15
C GLY A 56 12.08 -3.20 2.63
N HIS A 57 11.07 -2.63 1.91
CA HIS A 57 10.99 -2.70 0.45
C HIS A 57 10.94 -1.29 -0.16
N GLY A 58 11.42 -1.17 -1.39
CA GLY A 58 11.36 0.09 -2.14
C GLY A 58 11.88 1.28 -1.34
N GLY A 59 11.05 2.33 -1.27
CA GLY A 59 11.39 3.56 -0.54
C GLY A 59 10.95 3.58 0.92
N SER A 60 10.30 2.52 1.42
CA SER A 60 9.91 2.43 2.83
C SER A 60 11.09 2.13 3.73
N ASP A 61 11.03 2.60 4.98
CA ASP A 61 12.07 2.31 5.95
C ASP A 61 12.14 0.81 6.24
N ALA A 62 13.32 0.37 6.68
CA ALA A 62 13.58 -1.02 7.03
C ALA A 62 13.85 -1.13 8.53
N PRO A 63 12.81 -1.08 9.38
CA PRO A 63 13.01 -1.22 10.82
C PRO A 63 13.60 -2.60 11.14
N PRO A 64 14.24 -2.78 12.31
CA PRO A 64 14.83 -4.07 12.66
C PRO A 64 13.82 -5.20 12.55
N GLY A 65 14.19 -6.28 11.88
CA GLY A 65 13.39 -7.48 11.73
C GLY A 65 13.80 -8.57 12.69
N PRO A 66 13.17 -9.73 12.64
CA PRO A 66 12.30 -10.23 11.57
C PRO A 66 10.93 -9.57 11.53
N TYR A 67 10.30 -9.62 10.35
CA TYR A 67 8.97 -9.07 10.13
C TYR A 67 7.93 -10.18 10.11
N SER A 68 6.82 -9.98 10.83
CA SER A 68 5.72 -10.93 10.83
C SER A 68 4.63 -10.48 9.85
N PHE A 69 3.73 -11.41 9.53
CA PHE A 69 2.52 -11.10 8.75
C PHE A 69 1.69 -10.03 9.45
N ASP A 70 1.58 -10.12 10.79
CA ASP A 70 0.86 -9.12 11.58
C ASP A 70 1.49 -7.73 11.47
N ASP A 71 2.82 -7.64 11.42
CA ASP A 71 3.51 -6.36 11.25
C ASP A 71 3.10 -5.70 9.94
N LEU A 72 3.08 -6.46 8.84
CA LEU A 72 2.70 -5.96 7.53
C LEU A 72 1.23 -5.55 7.49
N MET A 73 0.37 -6.30 8.16
CA MET A 73 -1.06 -5.98 8.26
C MET A 73 -1.28 -4.69 9.03
N GLN A 74 -0.59 -4.49 10.15
CA GLN A 74 -0.70 -3.27 10.94
C GLN A 74 -0.24 -2.05 10.14
N ASP A 75 0.80 -2.18 9.34
CA ASP A 75 1.26 -1.10 8.47
C ASP A 75 0.18 -0.70 7.47
N ALA A 76 -0.47 -1.68 6.84
CA ALA A 76 -1.54 -1.41 5.89
C ALA A 76 -2.73 -0.71 6.55
N ILE A 77 -3.15 -1.18 7.73
CA ILE A 77 -4.24 -0.57 8.49
C ILE A 77 -3.90 0.87 8.85
N ALA A 78 -2.67 1.12 9.30
CA ALA A 78 -2.23 2.46 9.66
C ALA A 78 -2.27 3.42 8.47
N LEU A 79 -1.90 2.95 7.26
CA LEU A 79 -2.00 3.76 6.05
C LEU A 79 -3.44 4.07 5.69
N LEU A 80 -4.33 3.10 5.77
CA LEU A 80 -5.76 3.32 5.48
C LEU A 80 -6.33 4.34 6.45
N ASP A 81 -5.99 4.23 7.73
CA ASP A 81 -6.43 5.18 8.76
C ASP A 81 -5.88 6.58 8.50
N HIS A 82 -4.61 6.68 8.11
CA HIS A 82 -3.97 7.96 7.81
C HIS A 82 -4.72 8.74 6.73
N PHE A 83 -5.17 8.05 5.69
CA PHE A 83 -5.90 8.67 4.58
C PHE A 83 -7.41 8.69 4.77
N GLY A 84 -7.91 8.23 5.92
CA GLY A 84 -9.34 8.21 6.21
C GLY A 84 -10.13 7.25 5.33
N ILE A 85 -9.49 6.18 4.88
CA ILE A 85 -10.12 5.21 3.98
C ILE A 85 -10.89 4.18 4.79
N GLU A 86 -12.23 4.23 4.70
CA GLU A 86 -13.09 3.27 5.40
C GLU A 86 -13.36 2.01 4.58
N LYS A 87 -13.40 2.17 3.25
CA LYS A 87 -13.64 1.05 2.32
C LYS A 87 -12.71 1.17 1.13
N THR A 88 -12.14 0.06 0.73
CA THR A 88 -11.28 0.00 -0.44
C THR A 88 -11.41 -1.37 -1.12
N HIS A 89 -11.23 -1.39 -2.44
CA HIS A 89 -10.97 -2.64 -3.14
C HIS A 89 -9.50 -2.99 -2.89
N TRP A 90 -9.24 -4.21 -2.50
CA TRP A 90 -7.87 -4.64 -2.21
C TRP A 90 -7.35 -5.51 -3.35
N VAL A 91 -6.25 -5.09 -3.97
CA VAL A 91 -5.59 -5.86 -5.02
C VAL A 91 -4.17 -6.15 -4.55
N GLY A 92 -3.85 -7.42 -4.43
CA GLY A 92 -2.55 -7.83 -3.95
C GLY A 92 -2.00 -9.00 -4.74
N LEU A 93 -0.68 -9.14 -4.71
CA LEU A 93 0.02 -10.24 -5.36
C LEU A 93 0.82 -10.99 -4.30
N SER A 94 0.65 -12.32 -4.24
CA SER A 94 1.35 -13.17 -3.28
C SER A 94 1.06 -12.71 -1.84
N ILE A 95 2.09 -12.32 -1.06
CA ILE A 95 1.91 -11.86 0.33
C ILE A 95 0.97 -10.66 0.41
N GLY A 96 1.03 -9.75 -0.57
CA GLY A 96 0.13 -8.60 -0.64
C GLY A 96 -1.33 -9.03 -0.75
N GLY A 97 -1.62 -10.07 -1.53
CA GLY A 97 -2.96 -10.64 -1.63
C GLY A 97 -3.43 -11.28 -0.34
N MET A 98 -2.53 -11.97 0.36
CA MET A 98 -2.85 -12.62 1.63
C MET A 98 -3.25 -11.63 2.71
N LEU A 99 -2.70 -10.43 2.70
CA LEU A 99 -3.04 -9.38 3.67
C LEU A 99 -4.50 -8.93 3.55
N GLY A 100 -5.12 -9.13 2.39
CA GLY A 100 -6.50 -8.73 2.15
C GLY A 100 -7.56 -9.69 2.70
N TYR A 101 -7.14 -10.84 3.18
CA TYR A 101 -8.09 -11.81 3.73
C TYR A 101 -8.53 -11.48 5.13
#